data_46cb2caed0b03984465a3bfb0400dea8
#
_entry.id   46cb2caed0b03984465a3bfb0400dea8
#
_cell.length_a   1.000
_cell.length_b   1.000
_cell.length_c   1.000
_cell.angle_alpha   90.00
_cell.angle_beta   90.00
_cell.angle_gamma   90.00
#
_symmetry.space_group_name_H-M   'P 1'
#
loop_
_entity.id
_entity.type
_entity.pdbx_description
1 polymer ?
#
loop_
_entity_poly.entity_id
_entity_poly.type
_entity_poly.pdbx_seq_one_letter_code
_entity_poly.pdbx_strand_id
1 'polypeptide(L)'
;MASSYTSALGKIRSALVTAVNTVRAGLVTSSATTFPRVEIGDVTEMRVQDKGYDVRMLYCNIDVISQSYGTSINYAEQINTAVVGHKTLTVSGFSSIGAVVDNITEIIEPQEGSFTIYRIISRLEITVEPAEIPEVPEVPEDPEEE
;
A
#
# COMPACT_ATOMS: atom_id res chain seq x y z
N MET A 1 13.08 19.58 14.49
CA MET A 1 12.04 20.01 13.72
C MET A 1 11.50 18.92 12.90
N ALA A 2 10.30 18.69 13.09
CA ALA A 2 9.68 17.65 12.40
C ALA A 2 9.73 17.98 10.96
N SER A 3 10.12 17.08 10.22
CA SER A 3 10.20 17.29 8.84
C SER A 3 8.83 17.32 8.24
N SER A 4 8.51 18.38 7.60
CA SER A 4 7.29 18.42 6.84
C SER A 4 7.44 17.58 5.58
N TYR A 5 8.62 17.01 5.40
CA TYR A 5 8.86 16.20 4.22
C TYR A 5 8.98 14.73 4.55
N THR A 6 8.45 14.31 5.71
CA THR A 6 8.45 12.89 6.02
C THR A 6 7.67 12.15 4.95
N SER A 7 8.31 11.20 4.34
CA SER A 7 7.71 10.46 3.24
C SER A 7 6.94 9.27 3.76
N ALA A 8 5.85 8.95 3.11
CA ALA A 8 5.10 7.75 3.41
C ALA A 8 5.61 6.54 2.63
N LEU A 9 6.60 6.73 1.75
CA LEU A 9 6.99 5.67 0.82
C LEU A 9 7.36 4.35 1.47
N GLY A 10 8.32 4.39 2.38
CA GLY A 10 8.74 3.13 3.02
C GLY A 10 7.68 2.57 3.94
N LYS A 11 6.90 3.46 4.53
CA LYS A 11 5.88 3.04 5.48
C LYS A 11 4.71 2.38 4.79
N ILE A 12 4.35 2.85 3.60
CA ILE A 12 3.26 2.23 2.86
C ILE A 12 3.70 0.84 2.36
N ARG A 13 4.96 0.70 1.99
CA ARG A 13 5.46 -0.61 1.57
C ARG A 13 5.35 -1.62 2.72
N SER A 14 5.73 -1.20 3.92
CA SER A 14 5.61 -2.07 5.09
C SER A 14 4.16 -2.44 5.37
N ALA A 15 3.25 -1.48 5.22
CA ALA A 15 1.83 -1.74 5.44
C ALA A 15 1.30 -2.73 4.42
N LEU A 16 1.76 -2.63 3.17
CA LEU A 16 1.33 -3.54 2.13
C LEU A 16 1.87 -4.95 2.38
N VAL A 17 3.12 -5.06 2.81
CA VAL A 17 3.69 -6.36 3.15
C VAL A 17 2.88 -7.01 4.27
N THR A 18 2.51 -6.23 5.28
CA THR A 18 1.72 -6.74 6.38
C THR A 18 0.35 -7.22 5.88
N ALA A 19 -0.29 -6.45 5.02
CA ALA A 19 -1.59 -6.82 4.48
C ALA A 19 -1.51 -8.10 3.65
N VAL A 20 -0.48 -8.23 2.83
CA VAL A 20 -0.30 -9.45 2.02
C VAL A 20 -0.07 -10.64 2.94
N ASN A 21 0.68 -10.47 4.01
CA ASN A 21 0.94 -11.56 4.93
C ASN A 21 -0.30 -12.01 5.70
N THR A 22 -1.35 -11.21 5.75
CA THR A 22 -2.60 -11.66 6.34
C THR A 22 -3.32 -12.66 5.43
N VAL A 23 -3.04 -12.60 4.13
CA VAL A 23 -3.60 -13.55 3.19
C VAL A 23 -2.81 -14.86 3.30
N ARG A 24 -1.50 -14.76 3.27
CA ARG A 24 -0.64 -15.92 3.44
C ARG A 24 0.76 -15.44 3.76
N ALA A 25 1.32 -15.93 4.85
CA ALA A 25 2.66 -15.55 5.25
C ALA A 25 3.67 -16.02 4.21
N GLY A 26 4.66 -15.20 3.96
CA GLY A 26 5.75 -15.58 3.07
C GLY A 26 5.50 -15.37 1.59
N LEU A 27 4.36 -14.77 1.22
CA LEU A 27 4.11 -14.50 -0.19
C LEU A 27 5.08 -13.47 -0.75
N VAL A 28 5.43 -12.45 0.04
CA VAL A 28 6.37 -11.45 -0.41
C VAL A 28 7.76 -12.02 -0.21
N THR A 29 8.47 -12.22 -1.28
CA THR A 29 9.80 -12.83 -1.22
C THR A 29 10.67 -12.26 -2.32
N SER A 30 11.97 -12.29 -2.09
CA SER A 30 12.93 -11.87 -3.10
C SER A 30 13.34 -13.02 -4.02
N SER A 31 12.86 -14.23 -3.76
CA SER A 31 13.26 -15.38 -4.58
C SER A 31 12.45 -15.41 -5.87
N ALA A 32 13.13 -15.31 -6.99
CA ALA A 32 12.47 -15.28 -8.28
C ALA A 32 11.94 -16.66 -8.71
N THR A 33 12.28 -17.71 -7.97
CA THR A 33 11.84 -19.06 -8.32
C THR A 33 10.75 -19.58 -7.41
N THR A 34 10.31 -18.80 -6.44
CA THR A 34 9.25 -19.21 -5.53
C THR A 34 7.89 -18.84 -6.13
N PHE A 35 6.97 -19.80 -6.13
CA PHE A 35 5.61 -19.57 -6.61
C PHE A 35 4.64 -20.23 -5.64
N PRO A 36 3.50 -19.63 -5.35
CA PRO A 36 3.14 -18.27 -5.76
C PRO A 36 3.97 -17.25 -4.98
N ARG A 37 4.13 -16.08 -5.57
CA ARG A 37 4.82 -15.00 -4.86
C ARG A 37 4.17 -13.68 -5.21
N VAL A 38 4.43 -12.70 -4.37
CA VAL A 38 3.92 -11.35 -4.57
C VAL A 38 5.10 -10.39 -4.61
N GLU A 39 5.11 -9.52 -5.59
CA GLU A 39 6.11 -8.47 -5.69
C GLU A 39 5.40 -7.15 -5.53
N ILE A 40 5.89 -6.33 -4.65
CA ILE A 40 5.37 -4.99 -4.47
C ILE A 40 6.29 -4.06 -5.25
N GLY A 41 5.73 -3.41 -6.23
CA GLY A 41 6.51 -2.59 -7.14
C GLY A 41 6.92 -1.27 -6.53
N ASP A 42 7.43 -0.39 -7.37
CA ASP A 42 7.85 0.92 -6.92
C ASP A 42 6.65 1.72 -6.46
N VAL A 43 6.86 2.53 -5.47
CA VAL A 43 5.82 3.37 -4.91
C VAL A 43 6.10 4.81 -5.30
N THR A 44 5.11 5.48 -5.83
CA THR A 44 5.20 6.89 -6.17
C THR A 44 4.32 7.67 -5.22
N GLU A 45 4.86 8.72 -4.65
CA GLU A 45 4.11 9.56 -3.73
C GLU A 45 3.88 10.92 -4.38
N MET A 46 2.62 11.35 -4.40
CA MET A 46 2.26 12.68 -4.87
C MET A 46 1.63 13.43 -3.72
N ARG A 47 2.00 14.67 -3.53
CA ARG A 47 1.45 15.46 -2.46
C ARG A 47 0.47 16.45 -3.03
N VAL A 48 -0.70 16.50 -2.44
CA VAL A 48 -1.72 17.44 -2.81
C VAL A 48 -1.92 18.34 -1.61
N GLN A 49 -1.50 19.57 -1.74
CA GLN A 49 -1.64 20.52 -0.64
C GLN A 49 -2.68 21.52 -1.03
N ASP A 50 -3.68 21.69 -0.20
CA ASP A 50 -4.72 22.63 -0.49
C ASP A 50 -5.21 23.16 0.84
N LYS A 51 -5.12 24.44 1.03
CA LYS A 51 -5.69 25.11 2.21
C LYS A 51 -5.34 24.45 3.53
N GLY A 52 -4.10 24.10 3.67
CA GLY A 52 -3.64 23.53 4.94
C GLY A 52 -3.74 22.03 5.05
N TYR A 53 -4.31 21.37 4.07
CA TYR A 53 -4.35 19.92 4.08
C TYR A 53 -3.11 19.39 3.40
N ASP A 54 -2.56 18.35 3.93
CA ASP A 54 -1.39 17.69 3.35
C ASP A 54 -1.79 16.27 3.03
N VAL A 55 -2.48 16.11 1.94
CA VAL A 55 -2.93 14.80 1.52
C VAL A 55 -1.89 14.21 0.59
N ARG A 56 -1.57 12.96 0.79
CA ARG A 56 -0.60 12.28 -0.06
C ARG A 56 -1.25 11.12 -0.74
N MET A 57 -1.02 11.02 -2.01
CA MET A 57 -1.55 9.93 -2.82
C MET A 57 -0.39 9.07 -3.23
N LEU A 58 -0.50 7.79 -2.95
CA LEU A 58 0.56 6.85 -3.28
C LEU A 58 0.04 5.85 -4.29
N TYR A 59 0.86 5.59 -5.27
CA TYR A 59 0.54 4.66 -6.34
C TYR A 59 1.54 3.53 -6.31
N CYS A 60 1.07 2.32 -6.41
CA CYS A 60 1.92 1.16 -6.30
C CYS A 60 1.27 -0.02 -7.01
N ASN A 61 2.08 -0.84 -7.63
CA ASN A 61 1.57 -2.08 -8.22
C ASN A 61 1.87 -3.23 -7.27
N ILE A 62 0.92 -4.14 -7.16
CA ILE A 62 1.15 -5.40 -6.49
C ILE A 62 0.99 -6.48 -7.53
N ASP A 63 2.06 -7.22 -7.76
CA ASP A 63 2.07 -8.28 -8.75
C ASP A 63 1.95 -9.62 -8.05
N VAL A 64 0.95 -10.39 -8.43
CA VAL A 64 0.80 -11.75 -7.92
C VAL A 64 1.22 -12.68 -9.05
N ILE A 65 2.19 -13.53 -8.77
CA ILE A 65 2.87 -14.32 -9.80
C ILE A 65 2.81 -15.79 -9.42
N SER A 66 2.32 -16.61 -10.31
CA SER A 66 2.33 -18.05 -10.07
C SER A 66 2.30 -18.81 -11.39
N GLN A 67 2.42 -20.11 -11.30
CA GLN A 67 2.35 -20.98 -12.45
C GLN A 67 0.93 -21.46 -12.71
N SER A 68 -0.02 -21.02 -11.94
CA SER A 68 -1.43 -21.38 -12.09
C SER A 68 -2.26 -20.13 -12.19
N TYR A 69 -3.04 -20.01 -13.24
CA TYR A 69 -3.90 -18.85 -13.46
C TYR A 69 -4.87 -18.68 -12.29
N GLY A 70 -5.51 -19.77 -11.90
CA GLY A 70 -6.49 -19.71 -10.80
C GLY A 70 -5.85 -19.27 -9.49
N THR A 71 -4.63 -19.73 -9.23
CA THR A 71 -3.91 -19.32 -8.01
C THR A 71 -3.60 -17.84 -8.04
N SER A 72 -3.14 -17.33 -9.18
CA SER A 72 -2.81 -15.91 -9.30
C SER A 72 -4.05 -15.05 -9.10
N ILE A 73 -5.17 -15.41 -9.71
CA ILE A 73 -6.41 -14.68 -9.59
C ILE A 73 -6.92 -14.73 -8.14
N ASN A 74 -6.90 -15.90 -7.53
CA ASN A 74 -7.41 -16.04 -6.17
C ASN A 74 -6.62 -15.20 -5.18
N TYR A 75 -5.30 -15.24 -5.27
CA TYR A 75 -4.49 -14.45 -4.36
C TYR A 75 -4.63 -12.96 -4.64
N ALA A 76 -4.74 -12.58 -5.93
CA ALA A 76 -4.93 -11.17 -6.25
C ALA A 76 -6.24 -10.67 -5.65
N GLU A 77 -7.31 -11.44 -5.72
CA GLU A 77 -8.59 -11.04 -5.16
C GLU A 77 -8.53 -10.95 -3.64
N GLN A 78 -7.88 -11.89 -2.99
CA GLN A 78 -7.78 -11.87 -1.54
C GLN A 78 -6.93 -10.70 -1.07
N ILE A 79 -5.84 -10.41 -1.77
CA ILE A 79 -4.97 -9.29 -1.41
C ILE A 79 -5.72 -7.99 -1.63
N ASN A 80 -6.42 -7.85 -2.74
CA ASN A 80 -7.16 -6.63 -3.01
C ASN A 80 -8.25 -6.42 -1.96
N THR A 81 -8.91 -7.48 -1.52
CA THR A 81 -9.89 -7.39 -0.45
C THR A 81 -9.24 -6.92 0.86
N ALA A 82 -8.01 -7.35 1.11
CA ALA A 82 -7.32 -6.98 2.35
C ALA A 82 -6.86 -5.52 2.32
N VAL A 83 -6.55 -4.96 1.15
CA VAL A 83 -5.99 -3.61 1.08
C VAL A 83 -7.00 -2.53 0.71
N VAL A 84 -8.05 -2.88 -0.04
CA VAL A 84 -9.00 -1.90 -0.50
C VAL A 84 -9.95 -1.51 0.62
N GLY A 85 -10.25 -0.23 0.70
CA GLY A 85 -11.27 0.25 1.63
C GLY A 85 -10.77 1.43 2.43
N HIS A 86 -11.57 1.77 3.43
CA HIS A 86 -11.31 2.91 4.29
C HIS A 86 -10.60 2.40 5.54
N LYS A 87 -9.44 2.91 5.79
CA LYS A 87 -8.65 2.57 6.98
C LYS A 87 -8.26 1.11 7.06
N THR A 88 -8.08 0.47 5.91
CA THR A 88 -7.68 -0.93 5.88
C THR A 88 -6.18 -1.11 6.08
N LEU A 89 -5.40 -0.07 5.79
CA LEU A 89 -3.95 -0.15 5.94
C LEU A 89 -3.51 0.71 7.12
N THR A 90 -2.52 0.23 7.84
CA THR A 90 -1.92 0.99 8.93
C THR A 90 -0.59 1.53 8.43
N VAL A 91 -0.50 2.82 8.27
CA VAL A 91 0.72 3.47 7.79
C VAL A 91 1.24 4.32 8.95
N SER A 92 2.41 3.94 9.46
CA SER A 92 2.96 4.57 10.66
C SER A 92 3.11 6.08 10.47
N GLY A 93 2.54 6.87 11.37
CA GLY A 93 2.63 8.31 11.31
C GLY A 93 1.62 8.96 10.36
N PHE A 94 0.74 8.16 9.76
CA PHE A 94 -0.25 8.67 8.84
C PHE A 94 -1.61 8.04 9.12
N SER A 95 -2.65 8.74 8.75
CA SER A 95 -3.99 8.19 8.77
C SER A 95 -4.30 7.77 7.36
N SER A 96 -4.72 6.53 7.20
CA SER A 96 -5.12 6.04 5.89
C SER A 96 -6.54 6.50 5.64
N ILE A 97 -6.74 7.24 4.55
CA ILE A 97 -8.07 7.68 4.18
C ILE A 97 -8.76 6.61 3.37
N GLY A 98 -8.03 5.98 2.50
CA GLY A 98 -8.61 4.91 1.71
C GLY A 98 -7.62 4.33 0.71
N ALA A 99 -7.98 3.18 0.17
CA ALA A 99 -7.18 2.53 -0.87
C ALA A 99 -8.15 1.93 -1.87
N VAL A 100 -7.85 2.09 -3.14
CA VAL A 100 -8.66 1.53 -4.21
C VAL A 100 -7.76 0.86 -5.22
N VAL A 101 -8.31 -0.09 -5.94
CA VAL A 101 -7.63 -0.68 -7.08
C VAL A 101 -8.05 0.13 -8.30
N ASP A 102 -7.07 0.78 -8.90
CA ASP A 102 -7.32 1.63 -10.04
C ASP A 102 -7.36 0.83 -11.34
N ASN A 103 -6.61 -0.24 -11.39
CA ASN A 103 -6.45 -1.00 -12.62
C ASN A 103 -5.93 -2.39 -12.31
N ILE A 104 -6.37 -3.37 -13.07
CA ILE A 104 -5.85 -4.73 -12.96
C ILE A 104 -5.43 -5.18 -14.34
N THR A 105 -4.20 -5.63 -14.47
CA THR A 105 -3.65 -6.08 -15.73
C THR A 105 -3.19 -7.53 -15.59
N GLU A 106 -3.49 -8.32 -16.59
CA GLU A 106 -3.09 -9.70 -16.60
C GLU A 106 -2.02 -9.90 -17.65
N ILE A 107 -0.92 -10.51 -17.29
CA ILE A 107 0.16 -10.81 -18.22
C ILE A 107 0.44 -12.29 -18.15
N ILE A 108 0.44 -12.92 -19.30
CA ILE A 108 0.73 -14.35 -19.42
C ILE A 108 2.10 -14.45 -20.04
N GLU A 109 3.04 -15.08 -19.34
CA GLU A 109 4.43 -15.17 -19.77
C GLU A 109 4.81 -16.61 -19.97
N PRO A 110 4.77 -17.12 -21.19
CA PRO A 110 5.25 -18.48 -21.45
C PRO A 110 6.75 -18.53 -21.18
N GLN A 111 7.18 -19.57 -20.50
CA GLN A 111 8.58 -19.75 -20.19
C GLN A 111 9.14 -20.88 -21.05
N GLU A 112 10.43 -20.84 -21.28
CA GLU A 112 11.04 -21.94 -21.96
C GLU A 112 10.95 -23.15 -21.08
N GLY A 113 10.67 -24.26 -21.61
CA GLY A 113 10.43 -25.45 -20.83
C GLY A 113 8.94 -25.72 -20.85
N SER A 114 8.34 -26.00 -19.74
CA SER A 114 7.01 -26.53 -19.76
C SER A 114 6.02 -25.76 -18.91
N PHE A 115 6.32 -24.56 -18.48
CA PHE A 115 5.36 -23.87 -17.63
C PHE A 115 5.13 -22.44 -18.13
N THR A 116 4.02 -21.88 -17.67
CA THR A 116 3.66 -20.52 -17.99
C THR A 116 3.52 -19.76 -16.68
N ILE A 117 3.94 -18.52 -16.67
CA ILE A 117 3.78 -17.67 -15.51
C ILE A 117 2.60 -16.76 -15.75
N TYR A 118 1.73 -16.69 -14.78
CA TYR A 118 0.55 -15.83 -14.81
C TYR A 118 0.77 -14.72 -13.79
N ARG A 119 0.83 -13.50 -14.29
CA ARG A 119 1.10 -12.33 -13.45
C ARG A 119 -0.15 -11.45 -13.45
N ILE A 120 -0.69 -11.19 -12.28
CA ILE A 120 -1.83 -10.30 -12.13
C ILE A 120 -1.32 -9.06 -11.41
N ILE A 121 -1.38 -7.94 -12.08
CA ILE A 121 -0.86 -6.69 -11.55
C ILE A 121 -2.04 -5.82 -11.14
N SER A 122 -2.11 -5.52 -9.85
CA SER A 122 -3.14 -4.60 -9.34
C SER A 122 -2.46 -3.28 -9.06
N ARG A 123 -2.95 -2.23 -9.68
CA ARG A 123 -2.44 -0.89 -9.41
C ARG A 123 -3.28 -0.28 -8.32
N LEU A 124 -2.65 0.10 -7.25
CA LEU A 124 -3.33 0.68 -6.09
C LEU A 124 -3.13 2.18 -6.05
N GLU A 125 -4.18 2.85 -5.62
CA GLU A 125 -4.10 4.26 -5.30
C GLU A 125 -4.47 4.36 -3.83
N ILE A 126 -3.56 4.85 -3.01
CA ILE A 126 -3.73 4.89 -1.56
C ILE A 126 -3.62 6.34 -1.13
N THR A 127 -4.59 6.80 -0.36
CA THR A 127 -4.63 8.18 0.10
C THR A 127 -4.38 8.20 1.60
N VAL A 128 -3.41 8.96 2.03
CA VAL A 128 -3.08 9.11 3.45
C VAL A 128 -2.87 10.58 3.77
N GLU A 129 -2.97 10.91 5.04
CA GLU A 129 -2.61 12.24 5.51
C GLU A 129 -1.81 12.07 6.79
N PRO A 130 -0.94 13.01 7.14
CA PRO A 130 -0.18 12.89 8.38
C PRO A 130 -1.13 12.78 9.56
N ALA A 131 -0.80 11.88 10.46
CA ALA A 131 -1.61 11.71 11.65
C ALA A 131 -1.60 13.01 12.42
N GLU A 132 -2.79 13.40 12.91
CA GLU A 132 -2.84 14.57 13.67
C GLU A 132 -2.12 14.33 14.91
N ILE A 133 -1.12 15.10 15.17
CA ILE A 133 -0.52 15.11 16.44
C ILE A 133 -1.47 15.83 17.30
N PRO A 134 -1.94 15.24 18.35
CA PRO A 134 -2.82 15.94 19.22
C PRO A 134 -2.06 17.15 19.64
N GLU A 135 -2.49 18.26 19.23
CA GLU A 135 -1.90 19.41 19.56
C GLU A 135 -1.99 19.49 20.94
N VAL A 136 -0.97 19.67 21.55
CA VAL A 136 -0.99 20.04 22.91
C VAL A 136 -1.97 21.11 22.99
N PRO A 137 -3.01 20.91 23.71
CA PRO A 137 -3.97 21.89 23.80
C PRO A 137 -3.25 23.13 24.20
N GLU A 138 -3.36 24.10 23.44
CA GLU A 138 -2.94 25.27 23.76
C GLU A 138 -3.36 25.50 25.00
N VAL A 139 -2.57 25.67 25.88
CA VAL A 139 -2.90 26.08 27.13
C VAL A 139 -3.66 27.28 26.96
N PRO A 140 -4.86 27.25 27.31
CA PRO A 140 -5.61 28.41 27.21
C PRO A 140 -4.88 29.38 28.03
N GLU A 141 -4.71 30.28 27.60
CA GLU A 141 -4.08 31.17 28.23
C GLU A 141 -4.66 31.54 29.25
N ASP A 142 -4.57 31.62 30.15
CA ASP A 142 -5.06 31.82 30.91
C ASP A 142 -5.47 32.74 31.22
N PRO A 143 -5.88 33.03 31.59
CA PRO A 143 -6.30 33.83 31.63
C PRO A 143 -6.20 34.42 32.52
N GLU A 144 -5.95 34.59 32.63
CA GLU A 144 -5.94 35.00 32.98
C GLU A 144 -5.87 35.51 33.55
N GLU A 145 -5.81 35.89 33.74
CA GLU A 145 -5.81 36.14 33.76
C GLU A 145 -6.07 36.66 34.31
N GLU A 146 -6.25 37.05 34.74
CA GLU A 146 -6.68 37.43 34.80
C GLU A 146 -6.83 37.53 35.40
#